data_ce98845eaa2bdadcaee89fd224071b01
#
_entry.id   ce98845eaa2bdadcaee89fd224071b01
#
_cell.length_a   1.000
_cell.length_b   1.000
_cell.length_c   1.000
_cell.angle_alpha   90.00
_cell.angle_beta   90.00
_cell.angle_gamma   90.00
#
_symmetry.space_group_name_H-M   'P 1'
#
loop_
_entity.id
_entity.type
_entity.pdbx_description
1 polymer ?
#
loop_
_entity_poly.entity_id
_entity_poly.type
_entity_poly.pdbx_seq_one_letter_code
_entity_poly.pdbx_strand_id
1 'polypeptide(L)'
;MSWIVAGLIAGVGAFFSDFVMWGKVFTGPEMRAFGTMPPTPQEGKKMMAANMPKAAALALVFGLLLACSYQQLKGGLWVKGGGPLAGMEFATLLWLCTIALSTIGSGVWYDKVRPLLKATFWSWLVRMNVAGLLVGFFVK
;
A
#
# COMPACT_ATOMS: atom_id res chain seq x y z
N MET A 1 10.52 20.36 0.93
CA MET A 1 11.26 19.29 0.23
C MET A 1 10.57 19.04 -1.10
N SER A 2 11.32 18.63 -2.14
CA SER A 2 10.69 18.35 -3.43
C SER A 2 9.75 17.14 -3.32
N TRP A 3 8.64 17.16 -4.04
CA TRP A 3 7.68 16.06 -4.07
C TRP A 3 8.30 14.73 -4.53
N ILE A 4 9.36 14.80 -5.34
CA ILE A 4 10.11 13.62 -5.79
C ILE A 4 10.77 12.91 -4.60
N VAL A 5 11.50 13.66 -3.75
CA VAL A 5 12.14 13.08 -2.57
C VAL A 5 11.11 12.55 -1.57
N ALA A 6 10.03 13.30 -1.36
CA ALA A 6 8.90 12.84 -0.53
C ALA A 6 8.29 11.54 -1.08
N GLY A 7 8.11 11.44 -2.39
CA GLY A 7 7.60 10.26 -3.06
C GLY A 7 8.51 9.04 -2.90
N LEU A 8 9.82 9.21 -3.01
CA LEU A 8 10.78 8.13 -2.78
C LEU A 8 10.74 7.63 -1.34
N ILE A 9 10.70 8.54 -0.35
CA ILE A 9 10.56 8.17 1.07
C ILE A 9 9.24 7.44 1.32
N ALA A 10 8.14 7.94 0.74
CA ALA A 10 6.83 7.30 0.85
C ALA A 10 6.81 5.90 0.21
N GLY A 11 7.47 5.73 -0.93
CA GLY A 11 7.64 4.42 -1.57
C GLY A 11 8.39 3.43 -0.70
N VAL A 12 9.47 3.86 -0.05
CA VAL A 12 10.20 3.02 0.93
C VAL A 12 9.30 2.65 2.11
N GLY A 13 8.56 3.61 2.68
CA GLY A 13 7.60 3.35 3.76
C GLY A 13 6.50 2.36 3.35
N ALA A 14 5.96 2.52 2.15
CA ALA A 14 4.97 1.60 1.59
C ALA A 14 5.53 0.18 1.44
N PHE A 15 6.75 0.04 0.95
CA PHE A 15 7.44 -1.25 0.81
C PHE A 15 7.59 -1.96 2.17
N PHE A 16 8.04 -1.24 3.20
CA PHE A 16 8.17 -1.82 4.53
C PHE A 16 6.82 -2.18 5.14
N SER A 17 5.79 -1.37 4.95
CA SER A 17 4.44 -1.70 5.43
C SER A 17 3.91 -2.99 4.79
N ASP A 18 4.09 -3.18 3.49
CA ASP A 18 3.73 -4.42 2.80
C ASP A 18 4.51 -5.62 3.36
N PHE A 19 5.80 -5.46 3.59
CA PHE A 19 6.63 -6.53 4.15
C PHE A 19 6.13 -6.97 5.54
N VAL A 20 5.72 -6.03 6.39
CA VAL A 20 5.15 -6.33 7.71
C VAL A 20 3.77 -7.00 7.57
N MET A 21 2.89 -6.44 6.74
CA MET A 21 1.53 -6.97 6.58
C MET A 21 1.53 -8.38 6.01
N TRP A 22 2.24 -8.62 4.92
CA TRP A 22 2.29 -9.93 4.26
C TRP A 22 3.27 -10.91 4.91
N GLY A 23 4.32 -10.43 5.57
CA GLY A 23 5.31 -11.27 6.23
C GLY A 23 4.96 -11.66 7.66
N LYS A 24 4.13 -10.89 8.37
CA LYS A 24 3.81 -11.13 9.79
C LYS A 24 2.32 -11.20 10.10
N VAL A 25 1.51 -10.34 9.48
CA VAL A 25 0.07 -10.23 9.83
C VAL A 25 -0.74 -11.28 9.07
N PHE A 26 -0.55 -11.40 7.75
CA PHE A 26 -1.31 -12.31 6.91
C PHE A 26 -0.54 -13.60 6.61
N THR A 27 -0.22 -14.37 7.67
CA THR A 27 0.58 -15.61 7.57
C THR A 27 -0.22 -16.88 7.87
N GLY A 28 -1.53 -16.76 8.06
CA GLY A 28 -2.42 -17.85 8.45
C GLY A 28 -2.53 -18.98 7.39
N PRO A 29 -3.07 -20.14 7.79
CA PRO A 29 -3.26 -21.30 6.90
C PRO A 29 -4.15 -20.97 5.70
N GLU A 30 -5.13 -20.07 5.87
CA GLU A 30 -6.00 -19.60 4.79
C GLU A 30 -5.20 -18.91 3.67
N MET A 31 -4.18 -18.13 4.04
CA MET A 31 -3.33 -17.45 3.07
C MET A 31 -2.39 -18.40 2.34
N ARG A 32 -1.96 -19.47 3.02
CA ARG A 32 -1.16 -20.54 2.39
C ARG A 32 -1.94 -21.29 1.31
N ALA A 33 -3.23 -21.49 1.52
CA ALA A 33 -4.11 -22.14 0.56
C ALA A 33 -4.22 -21.38 -0.77
N PHE A 34 -3.98 -20.05 -0.77
CA PHE A 34 -3.95 -19.23 -1.99
C PHE A 34 -2.58 -19.16 -2.66
N GLY A 35 -1.59 -19.96 -2.22
CA GLY A 35 -0.25 -19.94 -2.81
C GLY A 35 0.54 -18.66 -2.55
N THR A 36 0.10 -17.84 -1.58
CA THR A 36 0.79 -16.60 -1.20
C THR A 36 2.09 -16.86 -0.43
N MET A 37 2.27 -18.08 0.07
CA MET A 37 3.46 -18.52 0.77
C MET A 37 4.11 -19.71 0.05
N PRO A 38 5.43 -19.70 -0.09
CA PRO A 38 6.16 -20.82 -0.69
C PRO A 38 6.06 -22.05 0.20
N PRO A 39 5.94 -23.25 -0.41
CA PRO A 39 5.82 -24.51 0.32
C PRO A 39 7.08 -24.90 1.09
N THR A 40 8.25 -24.45 0.64
CA THR A 40 9.53 -24.72 1.31
C THR A 40 10.32 -23.44 1.58
N PRO A 41 11.19 -23.42 2.64
CA PRO A 41 12.04 -22.26 2.93
C PRO A 41 13.03 -21.91 1.80
N GLN A 42 13.47 -22.91 1.02
CA GLN A 42 14.39 -22.69 -0.10
C GLN A 42 13.70 -22.02 -1.28
N GLU A 43 12.48 -22.43 -1.61
CA GLU A 43 11.66 -21.78 -2.65
C GLU A 43 11.29 -20.37 -2.21
N GLY A 44 11.03 -20.15 -0.91
CA GLY A 44 10.81 -18.84 -0.33
C GLY A 44 11.99 -17.90 -0.57
N LYS A 45 13.21 -18.33 -0.32
CA LYS A 45 14.42 -17.53 -0.58
C LYS A 45 14.58 -17.19 -2.06
N LYS A 46 14.36 -18.15 -2.97
CA LYS A 46 14.42 -17.92 -4.42
C LYS A 46 13.35 -16.93 -4.88
N MET A 47 12.11 -17.11 -4.41
CA MET A 47 10.99 -16.23 -4.74
C MET A 47 11.22 -14.79 -4.21
N MET A 48 11.74 -14.65 -3.00
CA MET A 48 12.12 -13.34 -2.45
C MET A 48 13.21 -12.69 -3.29
N ALA A 49 14.30 -13.40 -3.58
CA ALA A 49 15.39 -12.86 -4.39
C ALA A 49 14.94 -12.38 -5.77
N ALA A 50 14.01 -13.10 -6.41
CA ALA A 50 13.49 -12.74 -7.73
C ALA A 50 12.48 -11.59 -7.71
N ASN A 51 11.65 -11.51 -6.67
CA ASN A 51 10.51 -10.58 -6.64
C ASN A 51 10.75 -9.31 -5.79
N MET A 52 11.66 -9.36 -4.82
CA MET A 52 11.97 -8.22 -3.96
C MET A 52 12.39 -6.96 -4.75
N PRO A 53 13.30 -7.04 -5.75
CA PRO A 53 13.67 -5.87 -6.54
C PRO A 53 12.49 -5.29 -7.32
N LYS A 54 11.61 -6.15 -7.85
CA LYS A 54 10.41 -5.72 -8.58
C LYS A 54 9.41 -5.03 -7.64
N ALA A 55 9.19 -5.62 -6.46
CA ALA A 55 8.31 -5.03 -5.45
C ALA A 55 8.82 -3.69 -4.96
N ALA A 56 10.14 -3.56 -4.73
CA ALA A 56 10.77 -2.30 -4.35
C ALA A 56 10.60 -1.24 -5.45
N ALA A 57 10.86 -1.59 -6.71
CA ALA A 57 10.68 -0.66 -7.84
C ALA A 57 9.22 -0.20 -7.95
N LEU A 58 8.25 -1.10 -7.86
CA LEU A 58 6.83 -0.76 -7.89
C LEU A 58 6.41 0.12 -6.71
N ALA A 59 6.96 -0.12 -5.52
CA ALA A 59 6.69 0.71 -4.35
C ALA A 59 7.25 2.14 -4.50
N LEU A 60 8.42 2.30 -5.11
CA LEU A 60 8.98 3.61 -5.42
C LEU A 60 8.12 4.36 -6.45
N VAL A 61 7.72 3.69 -7.52
CA VAL A 61 6.80 4.27 -8.52
C VAL A 61 5.48 4.68 -7.86
N PHE A 62 4.91 3.82 -7.01
CA PHE A 62 3.70 4.14 -6.25
C PHE A 62 3.87 5.39 -5.39
N GLY A 63 4.97 5.49 -4.63
CA GLY A 63 5.24 6.66 -3.79
C GLY A 63 5.39 7.95 -4.60
N LEU A 64 6.07 7.91 -5.75
CA LEU A 64 6.20 9.05 -6.66
C LEU A 64 4.84 9.49 -7.21
N LEU A 65 4.02 8.55 -7.68
CA LEU A 65 2.69 8.85 -8.19
C LEU A 65 1.78 9.43 -7.11
N LEU A 66 1.85 8.88 -5.89
CA LEU A 66 1.07 9.39 -4.75
C LEU A 66 1.49 10.82 -4.39
N ALA A 67 2.79 11.11 -4.32
CA ALA A 67 3.31 12.43 -4.00
C ALA A 67 2.96 13.46 -5.09
N CYS A 68 3.07 13.08 -6.36
CA CYS A 68 2.67 13.91 -7.49
C CYS A 68 1.18 14.26 -7.43
N SER A 69 0.33 13.25 -7.24
CA SER A 69 -1.13 13.43 -7.13
C SER A 69 -1.52 14.29 -5.92
N TYR A 70 -0.89 14.06 -4.77
CA TYR A 70 -1.09 14.88 -3.58
C TYR A 70 -0.72 16.34 -3.83
N GLN A 71 0.41 16.61 -4.45
CA GLN A 71 0.84 17.97 -4.78
C GLN A 71 -0.16 18.72 -5.66
N GLN A 72 -0.82 18.01 -6.59
CA GLN A 72 -1.83 18.59 -7.48
C GLN A 72 -3.18 18.81 -6.78
N LEU A 73 -3.58 17.91 -5.89
CA LEU A 73 -4.93 17.84 -5.35
C LEU A 73 -5.07 18.34 -3.91
N LYS A 74 -3.98 18.64 -3.21
CA LYS A 74 -3.99 19.03 -1.80
C LYS A 74 -4.87 20.25 -1.49
N GLY A 75 -5.09 21.14 -2.44
CA GLY A 75 -5.95 22.31 -2.28
C GLY A 75 -7.44 22.00 -2.09
N GLY A 76 -7.89 20.83 -2.55
CA GLY A 76 -9.27 20.36 -2.44
C GLY A 76 -9.58 19.55 -1.16
N LEU A 77 -8.58 19.23 -0.34
CA LEU A 77 -8.76 18.44 0.87
C LEU A 77 -9.49 19.23 1.98
N TRP A 78 -10.13 18.51 2.90
CA TRP A 78 -10.79 19.10 4.06
C TRP A 78 -9.78 19.59 5.09
N VAL A 79 -8.70 18.83 5.31
CA VAL A 79 -7.60 19.25 6.17
C VAL A 79 -6.79 20.33 5.45
N LYS A 80 -7.02 21.58 5.83
CA LYS A 80 -6.34 22.74 5.24
C LYS A 80 -4.93 22.91 5.81
N GLY A 81 -4.05 23.52 5.01
CA GLY A 81 -2.66 23.80 5.43
C GLY A 81 -1.66 22.68 5.16
N GLY A 82 -2.10 21.55 4.61
CA GLY A 82 -1.22 20.43 4.33
C GLY A 82 -0.80 19.64 5.59
N GLY A 83 0.33 18.96 5.53
CA GLY A 83 0.87 18.19 6.65
C GLY A 83 0.46 16.71 6.65
N PRO A 84 0.91 15.93 7.67
CA PRO A 84 0.69 14.49 7.72
C PRO A 84 -0.77 14.07 7.65
N LEU A 85 -1.64 14.78 8.33
CA LEU A 85 -3.08 14.49 8.34
C LEU A 85 -3.74 14.71 6.98
N ALA A 86 -3.37 15.77 6.27
CA ALA A 86 -3.86 16.01 4.91
C ALA A 86 -3.36 14.93 3.95
N GLY A 87 -2.12 14.46 4.12
CA GLY A 87 -1.60 13.34 3.34
C GLY A 87 -2.33 12.02 3.63
N MET A 88 -2.67 11.75 4.89
CA MET A 88 -3.48 10.58 5.26
C MET A 88 -4.93 10.69 4.74
N GLU A 89 -5.55 11.86 4.83
CA GLU A 89 -6.87 12.11 4.25
C GLU A 89 -6.88 11.79 2.76
N PHE A 90 -5.94 12.36 2.01
CA PHE A 90 -5.79 12.12 0.59
C PHE A 90 -5.64 10.62 0.26
N ALA A 91 -4.73 9.95 0.97
CA ALA A 91 -4.47 8.52 0.78
C ALA A 91 -5.70 7.66 1.12
N THR A 92 -6.43 8.01 2.18
CA THR A 92 -7.66 7.30 2.57
C THR A 92 -8.77 7.49 1.54
N LEU A 93 -8.95 8.70 1.00
CA LEU A 93 -9.93 8.96 -0.06
C LEU A 93 -9.60 8.17 -1.33
N LEU A 94 -8.34 8.15 -1.75
CA LEU A 94 -7.92 7.33 -2.89
C LEU A 94 -8.16 5.84 -2.63
N TRP A 95 -7.82 5.35 -1.45
CA TRP A 95 -8.05 3.96 -1.07
C TRP A 95 -9.55 3.62 -1.09
N LEU A 96 -10.41 4.47 -0.54
CA LEU A 96 -11.86 4.27 -0.56
C LEU A 96 -12.41 4.17 -1.98
N CYS A 97 -12.04 5.13 -2.84
CA CYS A 97 -12.57 5.20 -4.20
C CYS A 97 -12.05 4.09 -5.13
N THR A 98 -10.89 3.51 -4.82
CA THR A 98 -10.25 2.51 -5.71
C THR A 98 -10.27 1.11 -5.10
N ILE A 99 -9.46 0.90 -4.07
CA ILE A 99 -9.22 -0.43 -3.50
C ILE A 99 -10.41 -0.92 -2.67
N ALA A 100 -10.96 -0.08 -1.78
CA ALA A 100 -12.02 -0.51 -0.87
C ALA A 100 -13.27 -0.93 -1.61
N LEU A 101 -13.77 -0.10 -2.52
CA LEU A 101 -14.96 -0.43 -3.31
C LEU A 101 -14.73 -1.63 -4.23
N SER A 102 -13.56 -1.74 -4.86
CA SER A 102 -13.21 -2.87 -5.72
C SER A 102 -13.13 -4.18 -4.92
N THR A 103 -12.49 -4.18 -3.74
CA THR A 103 -12.38 -5.40 -2.91
C THR A 103 -13.71 -5.81 -2.31
N ILE A 104 -14.53 -4.86 -1.86
CA ILE A 104 -15.89 -5.15 -1.37
C ILE A 104 -16.74 -5.72 -2.50
N GLY A 105 -16.75 -5.07 -3.68
CA GLY A 105 -17.47 -5.53 -4.85
C GLY A 105 -17.08 -6.94 -5.28
N SER A 106 -15.77 -7.23 -5.32
CA SER A 106 -15.27 -8.57 -5.61
C SER A 106 -15.70 -9.61 -4.55
N GLY A 107 -15.75 -9.22 -3.28
CA GLY A 107 -16.17 -10.08 -2.17
C GLY A 107 -17.66 -10.47 -2.23
N VAL A 108 -18.51 -9.71 -2.93
CA VAL A 108 -19.92 -10.06 -3.16
C VAL A 108 -20.04 -11.27 -4.10
N TRP A 109 -19.18 -11.34 -5.12
CA TRP A 109 -19.27 -12.36 -6.17
C TRP A 109 -18.37 -13.58 -5.93
N TYR A 110 -17.28 -13.43 -5.16
CA TYR A 110 -16.24 -14.45 -5.03
C TYR A 110 -16.00 -14.85 -3.57
N ASP A 111 -16.88 -15.71 -3.03
CA ASP A 111 -16.77 -16.17 -1.63
C ASP A 111 -15.44 -16.85 -1.30
N LYS A 112 -14.95 -17.68 -2.22
CA LYS A 112 -13.72 -18.47 -1.99
C LYS A 112 -12.48 -17.64 -1.77
N VAL A 113 -12.42 -16.42 -2.33
CA VAL A 113 -11.26 -15.52 -2.20
C VAL A 113 -11.43 -14.44 -1.13
N ARG A 114 -12.53 -14.46 -0.37
CA ARG A 114 -12.78 -13.48 0.71
C ARG A 114 -11.62 -13.27 1.69
N PRO A 115 -10.90 -14.32 2.16
CA PRO A 115 -9.77 -14.11 3.06
C PRO A 115 -8.66 -13.29 2.38
N LEU A 116 -8.37 -13.56 1.11
CA LEU A 116 -7.39 -12.81 0.32
C LEU A 116 -7.83 -11.36 0.10
N LEU A 117 -9.13 -11.14 -0.19
CA LEU A 117 -9.68 -9.80 -0.35
C LEU A 117 -9.62 -8.99 0.95
N LYS A 118 -9.90 -9.61 2.10
CA LYS A 118 -9.73 -8.98 3.41
C LYS A 118 -8.27 -8.58 3.66
N ALA A 119 -7.34 -9.48 3.39
CA ALA A 119 -5.92 -9.19 3.53
C ALA A 119 -5.48 -8.05 2.61
N THR A 120 -5.92 -8.05 1.36
CA THR A 120 -5.68 -6.97 0.38
C THR A 120 -6.25 -5.64 0.87
N PHE A 121 -7.51 -5.63 1.33
CA PHE A 121 -8.18 -4.44 1.85
C PHE A 121 -7.38 -3.77 2.96
N TRP A 122 -6.99 -4.51 3.98
CA TRP A 122 -6.26 -3.98 5.14
C TRP A 122 -4.80 -3.64 4.81
N SER A 123 -4.10 -4.45 4.02
CA SER A 123 -2.71 -4.15 3.65
C SER A 123 -2.62 -2.86 2.83
N TRP A 124 -3.54 -2.64 1.89
CA TRP A 124 -3.58 -1.41 1.12
C TRP A 124 -3.98 -0.20 1.95
N LEU A 125 -4.89 -0.34 2.93
CA LEU A 125 -5.22 0.75 3.85
C LEU A 125 -3.98 1.21 4.62
N VAL A 126 -3.24 0.28 5.21
CA VAL A 126 -2.01 0.58 5.96
C VAL A 126 -0.96 1.19 5.04
N ARG A 127 -0.71 0.57 3.89
CA ARG A 127 0.26 1.04 2.90
C ARG A 127 -0.03 2.47 2.45
N MET A 128 -1.28 2.75 2.06
CA MET A 128 -1.70 4.06 1.59
C MET A 128 -1.55 5.12 2.67
N ASN A 129 -1.96 4.82 3.91
CA ASN A 129 -1.86 5.78 5.01
C ASN A 129 -0.42 6.03 5.46
N VAL A 130 0.45 5.02 5.50
CA VAL A 130 1.89 5.21 5.76
C VAL A 130 2.51 6.10 4.70
N ALA A 131 2.27 5.80 3.42
CA ALA A 131 2.79 6.61 2.33
C ALA A 131 2.20 8.04 2.33
N GLY A 132 0.89 8.18 2.57
CA GLY A 132 0.21 9.48 2.66
C GLY A 132 0.75 10.34 3.79
N LEU A 133 0.95 9.76 4.97
CA LEU A 133 1.56 10.45 6.12
C LEU A 133 2.94 11.00 5.76
N LEU A 134 3.79 10.18 5.13
CA LEU A 134 5.13 10.59 4.72
C LEU A 134 5.08 11.68 3.65
N VAL A 135 4.22 11.52 2.65
CA VAL A 135 4.03 12.56 1.62
C VAL A 135 3.57 13.88 2.25
N GLY A 136 2.54 13.85 3.09
CA GLY A 136 2.03 15.04 3.75
C GLY A 136 3.04 15.70 4.69
N PHE A 137 3.91 14.91 5.32
CA PHE A 137 4.97 15.44 6.18
C PHE A 137 6.06 16.19 5.38
N PHE A 138 6.42 15.68 4.22
CA PHE A 138 7.53 16.21 3.44
C PHE A 138 7.14 17.17 2.31
N VAL A 139 5.92 17.07 1.78
CA VAL A 139 5.38 17.98 0.75
C VAL A 139 4.66 19.14 1.41
N LYS A 140 5.30 20.28 1.44
CA LYS A 140 4.70 21.53 1.92
C LYS A 140 3.96 22.26 0.81
#